data_da3c42630ef2f2b951b9312a64829734
#
_entry.id   da3c42630ef2f2b951b9312a64829734
#
_cell.length_a   1.000
_cell.length_b   1.000
_cell.length_c   1.000
_cell.angle_alpha   90.00
_cell.angle_beta   90.00
_cell.angle_gamma   90.00
#
_symmetry.space_group_name_H-M   'P 1'
#
loop_
_entity.id
_entity.type
_entity.pdbx_description
1 polymer ?
#
loop_
_entity_poly.entity_id
_entity_poly.type
_entity_poly.pdbx_seq_one_letter_code
_entity_poly.pdbx_strand_id
1 'polypeptide(L)'
;VLYTLTSVMVPIGLFILSGAVAKVLLNPDLRLLARINLYVLSPALVFHCLANSRASSSSLLTLGLGTLILSFVLTGLATMWAKIRRYGRAETSGFYLATVFANAGNFGLPVTMATLGTRGSEIAIAIIVVQQILMFTLGVYLASRSNLSVSASLGSIARMPSIYAAFLAILHRQKFIIFGQPSLQLASLLTQAAIPLFLILLGAQVSSHKFEWRNSAIYVASVFRLAIAPIIALAIARLLGIDSFGTNVFVLESAMPTAVITTMLAVEYNATPAMVSCVTLLTTVASIVTIPILLTLF
;
A
#
# COMPACT_ATOMS: atom_id res chain seq x y z
N VAL A 1 -9.51 -18.99 -10.93
CA VAL A 1 -10.36 -17.81 -10.65
C VAL A 1 -11.37 -18.10 -9.55
N LEU A 2 -12.28 -19.11 -9.73
CA LEU A 2 -13.33 -19.40 -8.75
C LEU A 2 -12.77 -19.75 -7.37
N TYR A 3 -11.75 -20.60 -7.30
CA TYR A 3 -11.06 -20.94 -6.04
C TYR A 3 -10.48 -19.69 -5.36
N THR A 4 -9.79 -18.83 -6.09
CA THR A 4 -9.21 -17.59 -5.55
C THR A 4 -10.29 -16.62 -5.07
N LEU A 5 -11.40 -16.51 -5.82
CA LEU A 5 -12.54 -15.70 -5.41
C LEU A 5 -13.12 -16.20 -4.09
N THR A 6 -13.41 -17.50 -3.98
CA THR A 6 -14.08 -18.05 -2.78
C THR A 6 -13.14 -18.15 -1.59
N SER A 7 -11.92 -18.67 -1.78
CA SER A 7 -11.02 -18.97 -0.65
C SER A 7 -10.18 -17.78 -0.19
N VAL A 8 -9.99 -16.75 -1.02
CA VAL A 8 -9.18 -15.59 -0.69
C VAL A 8 -10.02 -14.32 -0.60
N MET A 9 -10.74 -13.99 -1.69
CA MET A 9 -11.45 -12.71 -1.75
C MET A 9 -12.68 -12.66 -0.84
N VAL A 10 -13.39 -13.78 -0.65
CA VAL A 10 -14.56 -13.80 0.25
C VAL A 10 -14.15 -13.53 1.72
N PRO A 11 -13.18 -14.22 2.33
CA PRO A 11 -12.72 -13.87 3.68
C PRO A 11 -12.24 -12.42 3.81
N ILE A 12 -11.46 -11.92 2.85
CA ILE A 12 -10.99 -10.53 2.83
C ILE A 12 -12.19 -9.58 2.75
N GLY A 13 -13.14 -9.85 1.86
CA GLY A 13 -14.38 -9.08 1.73
C GLY A 13 -15.23 -9.07 3.00
N LEU A 14 -15.31 -10.19 3.71
CA LEU A 14 -16.02 -10.28 4.99
C LEU A 14 -15.37 -9.44 6.08
N PHE A 15 -14.04 -9.40 6.18
CA PHE A 15 -13.33 -8.48 7.08
C PHE A 15 -13.59 -7.01 6.72
N ILE A 16 -13.54 -6.65 5.44
CA ILE A 16 -13.85 -5.29 4.97
C ILE A 16 -15.31 -4.95 5.29
N LEU A 17 -16.24 -5.85 5.01
CA LEU A 17 -17.67 -5.67 5.32
C LEU A 17 -17.91 -5.50 6.83
N SER A 18 -17.25 -6.32 7.67
CA SER A 18 -17.36 -6.19 9.13
C SER A 18 -16.88 -4.82 9.62
N GLY A 19 -15.84 -4.27 9.02
CA GLY A 19 -15.35 -2.92 9.28
C GLY A 19 -16.36 -1.84 8.87
N ALA A 20 -16.98 -1.99 7.70
CA ALA A 20 -18.04 -1.09 7.24
C ALA A 20 -19.26 -1.12 8.17
N VAL A 21 -19.69 -2.32 8.58
CA VAL A 21 -20.78 -2.50 9.57
C VAL A 21 -20.41 -1.89 10.92
N ALA A 22 -19.19 -2.15 11.42
CA ALA A 22 -18.70 -1.56 12.66
C ALA A 22 -18.70 -0.02 12.62
N LYS A 23 -18.38 0.57 11.46
CA LYS A 23 -18.45 2.03 11.28
C LYS A 23 -19.87 2.56 11.43
N VAL A 24 -20.86 1.85 10.89
CA VAL A 24 -22.28 2.26 10.98
C VAL A 24 -22.83 2.08 12.39
N LEU A 25 -22.53 0.95 13.05
CA LEU A 25 -23.10 0.59 14.35
C LEU A 25 -22.39 1.27 15.54
N LEU A 26 -21.06 1.35 15.49
CA LEU A 26 -20.25 1.78 16.63
C LEU A 26 -19.63 3.17 16.43
N ASN A 27 -19.58 3.64 15.20
CA ASN A 27 -18.93 4.90 14.80
C ASN A 27 -17.55 5.12 15.46
N PRO A 28 -16.60 4.15 15.37
CA PRO A 28 -15.33 4.21 16.06
C PRO A 28 -14.48 5.40 15.59
N ASP A 29 -13.56 5.85 16.45
CA ASP A 29 -12.55 6.83 16.07
C ASP A 29 -11.53 6.19 15.10
N LEU A 30 -11.72 6.46 13.80
CA LEU A 30 -10.85 5.93 12.75
C LEU A 30 -9.42 6.47 12.85
N ARG A 31 -9.21 7.67 13.44
CA ARG A 31 -7.88 8.25 13.63
C ARG A 31 -7.10 7.46 14.68
N LEU A 32 -7.75 7.09 15.79
CA LEU A 32 -7.14 6.27 16.83
C LEU A 32 -6.75 4.89 16.27
N LEU A 33 -7.68 4.22 15.55
CA LEU A 33 -7.42 2.92 14.92
C LEU A 33 -6.28 2.99 13.90
N ALA A 34 -6.24 4.04 13.07
CA ALA A 34 -5.16 4.25 12.11
C ALA A 34 -3.81 4.49 12.80
N ARG A 35 -3.79 5.18 13.96
CA ARG A 35 -2.56 5.37 14.75
C ARG A 35 -2.07 4.06 15.36
N ILE A 36 -2.94 3.25 15.94
CA ILE A 36 -2.57 1.92 16.47
C ILE A 36 -1.98 1.08 15.33
N ASN A 37 -2.63 1.09 14.17
CA ASN A 37 -2.12 0.40 12.98
C ASN A 37 -0.71 0.90 12.61
N LEU A 38 -0.53 2.21 12.48
CA LEU A 38 0.72 2.82 12.00
C LEU A 38 1.87 2.70 13.00
N TYR A 39 1.60 2.89 14.30
CA TYR A 39 2.63 2.99 15.32
C TYR A 39 2.91 1.71 16.10
N VAL A 40 2.00 0.72 16.06
CA VAL A 40 2.14 -0.54 16.80
C VAL A 40 2.16 -1.74 15.85
N LEU A 41 1.11 -1.91 15.06
CA LEU A 41 0.95 -3.13 14.26
C LEU A 41 1.88 -3.17 13.05
N SER A 42 1.98 -2.08 12.28
CA SER A 42 2.86 -2.03 11.11
C SER A 42 4.34 -2.21 11.45
N PRO A 43 4.91 -1.58 12.49
CA PRO A 43 6.29 -1.84 12.90
C PRO A 43 6.54 -3.28 13.31
N ALA A 44 5.64 -3.88 14.10
CA ALA A 44 5.76 -5.27 14.53
C ALA A 44 5.74 -6.24 13.33
N LEU A 45 4.84 -5.99 12.39
CA LEU A 45 4.71 -6.75 11.16
C LEU A 45 5.96 -6.63 10.27
N VAL A 46 6.45 -5.41 10.04
CA VAL A 46 7.67 -5.17 9.26
C VAL A 46 8.86 -5.86 9.90
N PHE A 47 9.02 -5.72 11.22
CA PHE A 47 10.09 -6.40 11.95
C PHE A 47 9.98 -7.92 11.81
N HIS A 48 8.82 -8.50 12.12
CA HIS A 48 8.61 -9.95 12.09
C HIS A 48 8.89 -10.54 10.70
N CYS A 49 8.35 -9.93 9.64
CA CYS A 49 8.51 -10.44 8.29
C CYS A 49 9.97 -10.33 7.79
N LEU A 50 10.64 -9.19 8.03
CA LEU A 50 12.03 -9.02 7.59
C LEU A 50 13.02 -9.84 8.43
N ALA A 51 12.82 -9.95 9.74
CA ALA A 51 13.69 -10.74 10.63
C ALA A 51 13.67 -12.23 10.27
N ASN A 52 12.52 -12.74 9.83
CA ASN A 52 12.33 -14.15 9.46
C ASN A 52 12.48 -14.41 7.95
N SER A 53 12.66 -13.36 7.13
CA SER A 53 12.73 -13.49 5.68
C SER A 53 13.92 -14.33 5.23
N ARG A 54 13.65 -15.29 4.35
CA ARG A 54 14.64 -16.14 3.68
C ARG A 54 15.11 -15.55 2.35
N ALA A 55 14.52 -14.45 1.90
CA ALA A 55 14.92 -13.79 0.66
C ALA A 55 16.32 -13.21 0.78
N SER A 56 17.12 -13.26 -0.29
CA SER A 56 18.44 -12.66 -0.29
C SER A 56 18.37 -11.13 -0.13
N SER A 57 19.36 -10.52 0.47
CA SER A 57 19.43 -9.06 0.60
C SER A 57 19.43 -8.36 -0.77
N SER A 58 20.06 -8.98 -1.78
CA SER A 58 20.06 -8.48 -3.16
C SER A 58 18.66 -8.49 -3.76
N SER A 59 17.88 -9.56 -3.59
CA SER A 59 16.48 -9.62 -4.07
C SER A 59 15.61 -8.55 -3.42
N LEU A 60 15.74 -8.34 -2.10
CA LEU A 60 14.98 -7.30 -1.38
C LEU A 60 15.34 -5.90 -1.86
N LEU A 61 16.64 -5.65 -2.10
CA LEU A 61 17.12 -4.37 -2.64
C LEU A 61 16.64 -4.14 -4.07
N THR A 62 16.67 -5.16 -4.93
CA THR A 62 16.21 -5.05 -6.32
C THR A 62 14.70 -4.76 -6.38
N LEU A 63 13.90 -5.39 -5.52
CA LEU A 63 12.46 -5.11 -5.42
C LEU A 63 12.19 -3.71 -4.87
N GLY A 64 12.97 -3.26 -3.90
CA GLY A 64 12.91 -1.89 -3.40
C GLY A 64 13.24 -0.87 -4.50
N LEU A 65 14.29 -1.12 -5.28
CA LEU A 65 14.65 -0.30 -6.43
C LEU A 65 13.55 -0.30 -7.51
N GLY A 66 12.97 -1.47 -7.81
CA GLY A 66 11.84 -1.59 -8.73
C GLY A 66 10.64 -0.77 -8.27
N THR A 67 10.32 -0.78 -6.98
CA THR A 67 9.24 0.02 -6.38
C THR A 67 9.51 1.52 -6.50
N LEU A 68 10.75 1.93 -6.27
CA LEU A 68 11.20 3.32 -6.44
C LEU A 68 11.00 3.77 -7.91
N ILE A 69 11.54 3.00 -8.86
CA ILE A 69 11.42 3.27 -10.30
C ILE A 69 9.94 3.34 -10.71
N LEU A 70 9.12 2.37 -10.29
CA LEU A 70 7.69 2.33 -10.60
C LEU A 70 6.99 3.61 -10.12
N SER A 71 7.28 4.06 -8.90
CA SER A 71 6.67 5.26 -8.33
C SER A 71 7.04 6.53 -9.10
N PHE A 72 8.28 6.66 -9.54
CA PHE A 72 8.72 7.79 -10.38
C PHE A 72 8.13 7.72 -11.80
N VAL A 73 8.07 6.55 -12.42
CA VAL A 73 7.44 6.36 -13.73
C VAL A 73 5.95 6.71 -13.67
N LEU A 74 5.22 6.20 -12.67
CA LEU A 74 3.81 6.55 -12.48
C LEU A 74 3.62 8.05 -12.22
N THR A 75 4.49 8.69 -11.44
CA THR A 75 4.46 10.14 -11.22
C THR A 75 4.68 10.90 -12.53
N GLY A 76 5.61 10.47 -13.37
CA GLY A 76 5.86 11.04 -14.70
C GLY A 76 4.65 10.93 -15.61
N LEU A 77 4.05 9.74 -15.72
CA LEU A 77 2.85 9.49 -16.51
C LEU A 77 1.64 10.29 -16.00
N ALA A 78 1.45 10.33 -14.67
CA ALA A 78 0.39 11.14 -14.07
C ALA A 78 0.60 12.64 -14.33
N THR A 79 1.85 13.11 -14.33
CA THR A 79 2.19 14.50 -14.69
C THR A 79 1.83 14.80 -16.14
N MET A 80 2.20 13.90 -17.05
CA MET A 80 1.88 14.02 -18.47
C MET A 80 0.37 14.08 -18.69
N TRP A 81 -0.38 13.17 -18.06
CA TRP A 81 -1.84 13.15 -18.14
C TRP A 81 -2.48 14.44 -17.60
N ALA A 82 -2.05 14.87 -16.40
CA ALA A 82 -2.56 16.09 -15.78
C ALA A 82 -2.32 17.34 -16.66
N LYS A 83 -1.18 17.41 -17.33
CA LYS A 83 -0.88 18.50 -18.31
C LYS A 83 -1.79 18.42 -19.53
N ILE A 84 -1.99 17.24 -20.13
CA ILE A 84 -2.88 17.04 -21.29
C ILE A 84 -4.31 17.45 -20.93
N ARG A 85 -4.79 17.07 -19.74
CA ARG A 85 -6.14 17.39 -19.28
C ARG A 85 -6.27 18.78 -18.67
N ARG A 86 -5.16 19.51 -18.54
CA ARG A 86 -5.08 20.85 -17.94
C ARG A 86 -5.65 20.90 -16.51
N TYR A 87 -5.36 19.86 -15.71
CA TYR A 87 -5.78 19.81 -14.32
C TYR A 87 -5.21 20.97 -13.52
N GLY A 88 -6.04 21.54 -12.63
CA GLY A 88 -5.60 22.52 -11.63
C GLY A 88 -4.61 21.92 -10.63
N ARG A 89 -3.97 22.77 -9.81
CA ARG A 89 -2.95 22.30 -8.83
C ARG A 89 -3.50 21.25 -7.87
N ALA A 90 -4.65 21.51 -7.24
CA ALA A 90 -5.27 20.60 -6.30
C ALA A 90 -5.67 19.27 -6.95
N GLU A 91 -6.25 19.33 -8.16
CA GLU A 91 -6.65 18.15 -8.93
C GLU A 91 -5.44 17.30 -9.35
N THR A 92 -4.35 17.94 -9.78
CA THR A 92 -3.09 17.27 -10.10
C THR A 92 -2.50 16.58 -8.88
N SER A 93 -2.49 17.24 -7.72
CA SER A 93 -2.02 16.66 -6.46
C SER A 93 -2.85 15.45 -6.03
N GLY A 94 -4.18 15.57 -6.09
CA GLY A 94 -5.07 14.43 -5.81
C GLY A 94 -4.88 13.28 -6.80
N PHE A 95 -4.67 13.59 -8.09
CA PHE A 95 -4.42 12.57 -9.11
C PHE A 95 -3.12 11.80 -8.86
N TYR A 96 -2.04 12.46 -8.40
CA TYR A 96 -0.84 11.75 -7.95
C TYR A 96 -1.11 10.82 -6.77
N LEU A 97 -1.78 11.33 -5.74
CA LEU A 97 -2.10 10.53 -4.56
C LEU A 97 -2.92 9.28 -4.93
N ALA A 98 -3.85 9.42 -5.86
CA ALA A 98 -4.71 8.33 -6.29
C ALA A 98 -4.02 7.30 -7.19
N THR A 99 -3.02 7.72 -7.99
CA THR A 99 -2.41 6.85 -9.02
C THR A 99 -1.09 6.22 -8.62
N VAL A 100 -0.25 6.90 -7.82
CA VAL A 100 1.11 6.46 -7.52
C VAL A 100 1.16 5.43 -6.40
N PHE A 101 0.34 5.60 -5.37
CA PHE A 101 0.47 4.85 -4.12
C PHE A 101 -0.56 3.71 -3.99
N ALA A 102 -0.05 2.48 -4.00
CA ALA A 102 -0.85 1.27 -3.78
C ALA A 102 -1.11 1.01 -2.30
N ASN A 103 -2.23 0.38 -2.00
CA ASN A 103 -2.56 -0.13 -0.66
C ASN A 103 -1.85 -1.47 -0.38
N ALA A 104 -0.54 -1.47 -0.58
CA ALA A 104 0.31 -2.65 -0.44
C ALA A 104 0.29 -3.22 0.99
N GLY A 105 0.29 -2.36 2.02
CA GLY A 105 0.29 -2.79 3.43
C GLY A 105 -1.04 -3.36 3.90
N ASN A 106 -2.10 -2.54 3.88
CA ASN A 106 -3.37 -2.91 4.51
C ASN A 106 -4.23 -3.86 3.67
N PHE A 107 -4.04 -3.90 2.37
CA PHE A 107 -4.76 -4.78 1.45
C PHE A 107 -3.83 -5.77 0.73
N GLY A 108 -2.71 -5.31 0.19
CA GLY A 108 -1.79 -6.13 -0.59
C GLY A 108 -1.18 -7.27 0.23
N LEU A 109 -0.65 -6.98 1.40
CA LEU A 109 -0.03 -8.01 2.24
C LEU A 109 -0.98 -9.14 2.65
N PRO A 110 -2.23 -8.88 3.11
CA PRO A 110 -3.24 -9.92 3.31
C PRO A 110 -3.49 -10.77 2.07
N VAL A 111 -3.63 -10.13 0.91
CA VAL A 111 -3.85 -10.83 -0.37
C VAL A 111 -2.63 -11.67 -0.74
N THR A 112 -1.43 -11.10 -0.66
CA THR A 112 -0.18 -11.80 -0.96
C THR A 112 0.04 -12.98 -0.02
N MET A 113 -0.26 -12.83 1.28
CA MET A 113 -0.19 -13.91 2.26
C MET A 113 -1.16 -15.05 1.93
N ALA A 114 -2.38 -14.71 1.57
CA ALA A 114 -3.41 -15.70 1.24
C ALA A 114 -3.18 -16.42 -0.09
N THR A 115 -2.49 -15.78 -1.06
CA THR A 115 -2.29 -16.32 -2.42
C THR A 115 -0.91 -16.91 -2.64
N LEU A 116 0.14 -16.27 -2.13
CA LEU A 116 1.55 -16.63 -2.32
C LEU A 116 2.24 -17.10 -1.03
N GLY A 117 1.47 -17.19 0.07
CA GLY A 117 1.92 -17.70 1.36
C GLY A 117 2.94 -16.82 2.07
N THR A 118 3.58 -17.39 3.10
CA THR A 118 4.57 -16.70 3.95
C THR A 118 5.75 -16.18 3.14
N ARG A 119 6.26 -16.94 2.17
CA ARG A 119 7.36 -16.52 1.32
C ARG A 119 7.00 -15.29 0.49
N GLY A 120 5.78 -15.21 -0.03
CA GLY A 120 5.28 -14.02 -0.74
C GLY A 120 5.27 -12.79 0.15
N SER A 121 4.76 -12.93 1.38
CA SER A 121 4.70 -11.84 2.36
C SER A 121 6.08 -11.33 2.76
N GLU A 122 7.05 -12.23 2.95
CA GLU A 122 8.43 -11.87 3.28
C GLU A 122 9.06 -10.97 2.21
N ILE A 123 8.75 -11.23 0.94
CA ILE A 123 9.23 -10.44 -0.20
C ILE A 123 8.42 -9.14 -0.34
N ALA A 124 7.10 -9.19 -0.18
CA ALA A 124 6.22 -8.03 -0.27
C ALA A 124 6.60 -6.91 0.71
N ILE A 125 7.14 -7.28 1.88
CA ILE A 125 7.57 -6.30 2.88
C ILE A 125 8.61 -5.31 2.35
N ALA A 126 9.52 -5.72 1.48
CA ALA A 126 10.49 -4.81 0.87
C ALA A 126 9.78 -3.72 0.04
N ILE A 127 8.77 -4.12 -0.72
CA ILE A 127 7.93 -3.22 -1.51
C ILE A 127 7.16 -2.27 -0.60
N ILE A 128 6.54 -2.81 0.46
CA ILE A 128 5.74 -2.05 1.42
C ILE A 128 6.57 -0.99 2.14
N VAL A 129 7.77 -1.34 2.62
CA VAL A 129 8.65 -0.40 3.32
C VAL A 129 9.05 0.75 2.39
N VAL A 130 9.44 0.46 1.15
CA VAL A 130 9.79 1.51 0.18
C VAL A 130 8.57 2.36 -0.17
N GLN A 131 7.40 1.75 -0.36
CA GLN A 131 6.16 2.49 -0.59
C GLN A 131 5.78 3.40 0.59
N GLN A 132 5.95 2.94 1.83
CA GLN A 132 5.71 3.79 3.00
C GLN A 132 6.67 4.99 3.04
N ILE A 133 7.96 4.77 2.79
CA ILE A 133 8.93 5.87 2.70
C ILE A 133 8.51 6.88 1.63
N LEU A 134 8.18 6.41 0.44
CA LEU A 134 7.74 7.26 -0.68
C LEU A 134 6.42 7.97 -0.39
N MET A 135 5.49 7.33 0.29
CA MET A 135 4.21 7.93 0.68
C MET A 135 4.42 9.17 1.56
N PHE A 136 5.29 9.07 2.55
CA PHE A 136 5.55 10.16 3.51
C PHE A 136 6.63 11.16 3.08
N THR A 137 7.29 10.91 1.94
CA THR A 137 8.21 11.86 1.29
C THR A 137 7.61 12.42 0.02
N LEU A 138 7.66 11.63 -1.04
CA LEU A 138 7.15 12.01 -2.36
C LEU A 138 5.65 12.31 -2.32
N GLY A 139 4.85 11.49 -1.60
CA GLY A 139 3.40 11.68 -1.48
C GLY A 139 3.05 12.99 -0.79
N VAL A 140 3.68 13.29 0.34
CA VAL A 140 3.51 14.57 1.05
C VAL A 140 3.98 15.74 0.17
N TYR A 141 5.13 15.62 -0.49
CA TYR A 141 5.63 16.65 -1.41
C TYR A 141 4.65 16.91 -2.57
N LEU A 142 4.15 15.85 -3.21
CA LEU A 142 3.19 15.96 -4.32
C LEU A 142 1.81 16.49 -3.88
N ALA A 143 1.40 16.18 -2.65
CA ALA A 143 0.16 16.68 -2.07
C ALA A 143 0.24 18.18 -1.73
N SER A 144 1.36 18.60 -1.14
CA SER A 144 1.52 19.96 -0.62
C SER A 144 1.84 21.02 -1.67
N ARG A 145 2.26 20.65 -2.84
CA ARG A 145 2.77 21.39 -4.04
C ARG A 145 3.00 22.92 -3.97
N SER A 146 2.70 23.58 -2.86
CA SER A 146 2.82 25.03 -2.71
C SER A 146 3.46 25.49 -1.41
N ASN A 147 3.56 24.67 -0.35
CA ASN A 147 3.81 25.20 0.99
C ASN A 147 4.83 24.44 1.85
N LEU A 148 5.36 23.29 1.44
CA LEU A 148 6.33 22.55 2.25
C LEU A 148 7.70 22.44 1.59
N SER A 149 8.75 22.66 2.39
CA SER A 149 10.12 22.37 1.99
C SER A 149 10.39 20.85 2.01
N VAL A 150 11.35 20.40 1.20
CA VAL A 150 11.82 19.00 1.18
C VAL A 150 12.26 18.55 2.58
N SER A 151 12.83 19.45 3.40
CA SER A 151 13.24 19.17 4.78
C SER A 151 12.07 18.81 5.70
N ALA A 152 10.90 19.45 5.55
CA ALA A 152 9.70 19.11 6.32
C ALA A 152 9.18 17.71 5.97
N SER A 153 9.25 17.32 4.70
CA SER A 153 8.90 15.96 4.25
C SER A 153 9.85 14.89 4.80
N LEU A 154 11.16 15.17 4.85
CA LEU A 154 12.18 14.29 5.45
C LEU A 154 11.94 14.11 6.96
N GLY A 155 11.52 15.15 7.68
CA GLY A 155 11.15 15.06 9.09
C GLY A 155 9.98 14.11 9.36
N SER A 156 9.10 13.89 8.38
CA SER A 156 7.99 12.93 8.48
C SER A 156 8.48 11.49 8.47
N ILE A 157 9.53 11.18 7.70
CA ILE A 157 10.15 9.85 7.65
C ILE A 157 10.71 9.46 9.01
N ALA A 158 11.45 10.38 9.65
CA ALA A 158 12.07 10.14 10.95
C ALA A 158 11.05 9.84 12.06
N ARG A 159 9.78 10.12 11.85
CA ARG A 159 8.69 9.83 12.79
C ARG A 159 7.99 8.49 12.52
N MET A 160 8.44 7.70 11.52
CA MET A 160 7.80 6.44 11.15
C MET A 160 8.46 5.24 11.84
N PRO A 161 7.77 4.59 12.82
CA PRO A 161 8.35 3.47 13.56
C PRO A 161 8.69 2.27 12.67
N SER A 162 7.97 2.07 11.56
CA SER A 162 8.21 0.95 10.63
C SER A 162 9.59 0.98 9.99
N ILE A 163 10.19 2.17 9.81
CA ILE A 163 11.56 2.30 9.27
C ILE A 163 12.58 1.82 10.29
N TYR A 164 12.41 2.18 11.55
CA TYR A 164 13.27 1.70 12.63
C TYR A 164 13.11 0.19 12.84
N ALA A 165 11.88 -0.31 12.74
CA ALA A 165 11.59 -1.74 12.80
C ALA A 165 12.27 -2.51 11.66
N ALA A 166 12.26 -1.98 10.43
CA ALA A 166 12.97 -2.55 9.30
C ALA A 166 14.49 -2.58 9.53
N PHE A 167 15.06 -1.49 10.04
CA PHE A 167 16.48 -1.41 10.37
C PHE A 167 16.87 -2.41 11.46
N LEU A 168 16.11 -2.48 12.56
CA LEU A 168 16.32 -3.45 13.64
C LEU A 168 16.19 -4.91 13.17
N ALA A 169 15.25 -5.18 12.27
CA ALA A 169 15.08 -6.50 11.67
C ALA A 169 16.32 -6.91 10.84
N ILE A 170 16.88 -5.98 10.07
CA ILE A 170 18.10 -6.21 9.28
C ILE A 170 19.28 -6.48 10.23
N LEU A 171 19.45 -5.69 11.31
CA LEU A 171 20.51 -5.91 12.29
C LEU A 171 20.36 -7.26 13.00
N HIS A 172 19.13 -7.67 13.32
CA HIS A 172 18.85 -8.98 13.91
C HIS A 172 19.23 -10.11 12.95
N ARG A 173 18.80 -10.00 11.70
CA ARG A 173 19.09 -10.99 10.65
C ARG A 173 20.58 -11.14 10.37
N GLN A 174 21.33 -10.02 10.43
CA GLN A 174 22.81 -10.02 10.27
C GLN A 174 23.54 -10.42 11.56
N LYS A 175 22.81 -10.76 12.64
CA LYS A 175 23.33 -11.15 13.95
C LYS A 175 24.13 -10.04 14.68
N PHE A 176 23.99 -8.78 14.28
CA PHE A 176 24.56 -7.64 15.02
C PHE A 176 23.81 -7.41 16.33
N ILE A 177 22.50 -7.65 16.36
CA ILE A 177 21.65 -7.60 17.54
C ILE A 177 20.83 -8.90 17.58
N ILE A 178 20.75 -9.54 18.76
CA ILE A 178 19.96 -10.76 18.95
C ILE A 178 18.79 -10.43 19.87
N PHE A 179 17.57 -10.49 19.36
CA PHE A 179 16.38 -10.37 20.14
C PHE A 179 16.01 -11.73 20.76
N GLY A 180 15.64 -11.72 22.05
CA GLY A 180 15.20 -12.91 22.77
C GLY A 180 13.84 -13.43 22.33
N GLN A 181 13.54 -14.69 22.62
CA GLN A 181 12.28 -15.35 22.25
C GLN A 181 11.01 -14.57 22.66
N PRO A 182 10.91 -13.92 23.83
CA PRO A 182 9.71 -13.16 24.20
C PRO A 182 9.44 -11.98 23.24
N SER A 183 10.49 -11.27 22.78
CA SER A 183 10.35 -10.16 21.85
C SER A 183 9.91 -10.62 20.45
N LEU A 184 10.47 -11.75 19.98
CA LEU A 184 10.08 -12.35 18.71
C LEU A 184 8.63 -12.87 18.74
N GLN A 185 8.22 -13.47 19.85
CA GLN A 185 6.86 -13.95 20.06
C GLN A 185 5.86 -12.78 20.10
N LEU A 186 6.18 -11.68 20.80
CA LEU A 186 5.37 -10.48 20.80
C LEU A 186 5.19 -9.93 19.40
N ALA A 187 6.27 -9.79 18.61
CA ALA A 187 6.20 -9.34 17.23
C ALA A 187 5.32 -10.25 16.36
N SER A 188 5.40 -11.58 16.57
CA SER A 188 4.56 -12.56 15.87
C SER A 188 3.07 -12.38 16.20
N LEU A 189 2.71 -12.26 17.48
CA LEU A 189 1.32 -12.06 17.91
C LEU A 189 0.72 -10.77 17.38
N LEU A 190 1.48 -9.67 17.44
CA LEU A 190 1.04 -8.39 16.87
C LEU A 190 0.87 -8.47 15.35
N THR A 191 1.74 -9.22 14.66
CA THR A 191 1.63 -9.47 13.21
C THR A 191 0.34 -10.23 12.87
N GLN A 192 -0.02 -11.24 13.63
CA GLN A 192 -1.25 -12.01 13.43
C GLN A 192 -2.51 -11.14 13.64
N ALA A 193 -2.47 -10.21 14.60
CA ALA A 193 -3.56 -9.27 14.82
C ALA A 193 -3.63 -8.18 13.72
N ALA A 194 -2.49 -7.83 13.11
CA ALA A 194 -2.38 -6.73 12.16
C ALA A 194 -3.27 -6.94 10.93
N ILE A 195 -3.19 -8.11 10.29
CA ILE A 195 -3.88 -8.41 9.03
C ILE A 195 -5.41 -8.24 9.13
N PRO A 196 -6.11 -8.87 10.08
CA PRO A 196 -7.55 -8.65 10.27
C PRO A 196 -7.90 -7.18 10.57
N LEU A 197 -7.12 -6.54 11.44
CA LEU A 197 -7.37 -5.15 11.82
C LEU A 197 -7.16 -4.16 10.67
N PHE A 198 -6.20 -4.42 9.78
CA PHE A 198 -5.99 -3.63 8.57
C PHE A 198 -7.22 -3.66 7.64
N LEU A 199 -7.79 -4.85 7.44
CA LEU A 199 -8.96 -5.03 6.58
C LEU A 199 -10.24 -4.43 7.20
N ILE A 200 -10.42 -4.59 8.50
CA ILE A 200 -11.53 -3.98 9.25
C ILE A 200 -11.42 -2.45 9.17
N LEU A 201 -10.23 -1.89 9.41
CA LEU A 201 -10.00 -0.45 9.31
C LEU A 201 -10.27 0.05 7.90
N LEU A 202 -9.81 -0.68 6.87
CA LEU A 202 -10.09 -0.36 5.47
C LEU A 202 -11.59 -0.28 5.19
N GLY A 203 -12.36 -1.26 5.63
CA GLY A 203 -13.82 -1.28 5.49
C GLY A 203 -14.50 -0.09 6.15
N ALA A 204 -14.10 0.23 7.38
CA ALA A 204 -14.61 1.37 8.14
C ALA A 204 -14.26 2.72 7.46
N GLN A 205 -13.07 2.84 6.87
CA GLN A 205 -12.64 4.04 6.16
C GLN A 205 -13.38 4.23 4.84
N VAL A 206 -13.47 3.17 4.03
CA VAL A 206 -14.14 3.21 2.71
C VAL A 206 -15.61 3.56 2.83
N SER A 207 -16.31 3.04 3.84
CA SER A 207 -17.74 3.32 4.06
C SER A 207 -18.05 4.75 4.52
N SER A 208 -17.04 5.54 4.87
CA SER A 208 -17.20 6.90 5.39
C SER A 208 -17.31 7.97 4.31
N HIS A 209 -17.14 7.63 3.03
CA HIS A 209 -17.04 8.61 1.94
C HIS A 209 -18.26 8.57 0.99
N LYS A 210 -18.67 9.76 0.52
CA LYS A 210 -19.71 9.91 -0.52
C LYS A 210 -19.07 9.76 -1.90
N PHE A 211 -19.75 9.10 -2.82
CA PHE A 211 -19.25 8.83 -4.17
C PHE A 211 -19.68 9.89 -5.19
N GLU A 212 -18.73 10.38 -5.99
CA GLU A 212 -18.93 11.36 -7.06
C GLU A 212 -18.73 10.71 -8.44
N TRP A 213 -19.77 10.14 -9.03
CA TRP A 213 -19.71 9.40 -10.31
C TRP A 213 -19.38 10.25 -11.54
N ARG A 214 -19.57 11.56 -11.48
CA ARG A 214 -19.46 12.43 -12.68
C ARG A 214 -18.02 12.87 -13.03
N ASN A 215 -17.06 12.66 -12.16
CA ASN A 215 -15.68 13.07 -12.39
C ASN A 215 -14.90 12.01 -13.17
N SER A 216 -14.56 12.28 -14.45
CA SER A 216 -13.83 11.36 -15.31
C SER A 216 -12.41 11.02 -14.79
N ALA A 217 -11.80 11.90 -13.99
CA ALA A 217 -10.49 11.67 -13.39
C ALA A 217 -10.49 10.44 -12.47
N ILE A 218 -11.64 10.11 -11.84
CA ILE A 218 -11.79 8.92 -10.99
C ILE A 218 -11.53 7.64 -11.80
N TYR A 219 -12.17 7.52 -12.96
CA TYR A 219 -12.03 6.32 -13.80
C TYR A 219 -10.64 6.18 -14.39
N VAL A 220 -10.07 7.29 -14.83
CA VAL A 220 -8.71 7.30 -15.36
C VAL A 220 -7.68 6.93 -14.29
N ALA A 221 -7.78 7.51 -13.10
CA ALA A 221 -6.91 7.16 -11.97
C ALA A 221 -7.03 5.68 -11.59
N SER A 222 -8.26 5.14 -11.64
CA SER A 222 -8.51 3.71 -11.37
C SER A 222 -7.85 2.80 -12.42
N VAL A 223 -7.87 3.18 -13.70
CA VAL A 223 -7.16 2.47 -14.77
C VAL A 223 -5.63 2.55 -14.57
N PHE A 224 -5.12 3.73 -14.21
CA PHE A 224 -3.70 3.88 -13.86
C PHE A 224 -3.30 2.92 -12.73
N ARG A 225 -4.15 2.79 -11.72
CA ARG A 225 -3.83 1.99 -10.53
C ARG A 225 -3.94 0.48 -10.78
N LEU A 226 -5.04 0.04 -11.40
CA LEU A 226 -5.35 -1.39 -11.51
C LEU A 226 -4.82 -2.06 -12.80
N ALA A 227 -4.51 -1.27 -13.85
CA ALA A 227 -4.04 -1.81 -15.12
C ALA A 227 -2.63 -1.30 -15.50
N ILE A 228 -2.43 0.01 -15.54
CA ILE A 228 -1.15 0.59 -16.01
C ILE A 228 -0.01 0.26 -15.04
N ALA A 229 -0.23 0.37 -13.73
CA ALA A 229 0.81 0.12 -12.74
C ALA A 229 1.34 -1.33 -12.76
N PRO A 230 0.52 -2.39 -12.77
CA PRO A 230 1.03 -3.76 -12.85
C PRO A 230 1.71 -4.08 -14.20
N ILE A 231 1.26 -3.49 -15.31
CA ILE A 231 1.93 -3.65 -16.62
C ILE A 231 3.35 -3.05 -16.57
N ILE A 232 3.47 -1.84 -16.02
CA ILE A 232 4.79 -1.19 -15.86
C ILE A 232 5.66 -1.96 -14.88
N ALA A 233 5.08 -2.46 -13.77
CA ALA A 233 5.80 -3.29 -12.82
C ALA A 233 6.37 -4.55 -13.46
N LEU A 234 5.60 -5.23 -14.33
CA LEU A 234 6.07 -6.38 -15.09
C LEU A 234 7.26 -6.03 -16.01
N ALA A 235 7.18 -4.90 -16.70
CA ALA A 235 8.28 -4.41 -17.54
C ALA A 235 9.53 -4.12 -16.71
N ILE A 236 9.39 -3.43 -15.57
CA ILE A 236 10.49 -3.12 -14.64
C ILE A 236 11.10 -4.41 -14.08
N ALA A 237 10.27 -5.38 -13.67
CA ALA A 237 10.75 -6.65 -13.15
C ALA A 237 11.63 -7.40 -14.15
N ARG A 238 11.23 -7.43 -15.42
CA ARG A 238 12.01 -8.02 -16.50
C ARG A 238 13.33 -7.27 -16.75
N LEU A 239 13.29 -5.94 -16.77
CA LEU A 239 14.48 -5.10 -16.96
C LEU A 239 15.51 -5.25 -15.82
N LEU A 240 15.04 -5.42 -14.59
CA LEU A 240 15.89 -5.61 -13.41
C LEU A 240 16.30 -7.06 -13.19
N GLY A 241 15.86 -8.01 -14.01
CA GLY A 241 16.17 -9.42 -13.86
C GLY A 241 15.61 -10.04 -12.57
N ILE A 242 14.46 -9.56 -12.09
CA ILE A 242 13.77 -10.13 -10.92
C ILE A 242 13.32 -11.54 -11.29
N ASP A 243 13.56 -12.50 -10.38
CA ASP A 243 13.14 -13.89 -10.57
C ASP A 243 11.61 -14.02 -10.72
N SER A 244 11.14 -15.12 -11.26
CA SER A 244 9.73 -15.34 -11.58
C SER A 244 8.83 -15.14 -10.35
N PHE A 245 9.22 -15.70 -9.19
CA PHE A 245 8.41 -15.57 -7.97
C PHE A 245 8.38 -14.13 -7.43
N GLY A 246 9.53 -13.44 -7.41
CA GLY A 246 9.63 -12.03 -7.04
C GLY A 246 8.86 -11.14 -8.00
N THR A 247 8.86 -11.47 -9.30
CA THR A 247 8.04 -10.77 -10.32
C THR A 247 6.55 -10.90 -10.01
N ASN A 248 6.07 -12.08 -9.68
CA ASN A 248 4.66 -12.30 -9.34
C ASN A 248 4.26 -11.48 -8.10
N VAL A 249 5.10 -11.47 -7.05
CA VAL A 249 4.84 -10.63 -5.87
C VAL A 249 4.86 -9.14 -6.22
N PHE A 250 5.83 -8.67 -7.00
CA PHE A 250 5.96 -7.27 -7.36
C PHE A 250 4.80 -6.78 -8.21
N VAL A 251 4.38 -7.56 -9.20
CA VAL A 251 3.22 -7.26 -10.07
C VAL A 251 1.94 -7.27 -9.25
N LEU A 252 1.76 -8.27 -8.37
CA LEU A 252 0.59 -8.36 -7.50
C LEU A 252 0.48 -7.14 -6.58
N GLU A 253 1.55 -6.78 -5.86
CA GLU A 253 1.55 -5.60 -4.97
C GLU A 253 1.33 -4.29 -5.75
N SER A 254 1.82 -4.24 -6.99
CA SER A 254 1.62 -3.09 -7.88
C SER A 254 0.20 -2.99 -8.43
N ALA A 255 -0.57 -4.07 -8.43
CA ALA A 255 -1.98 -4.11 -8.84
C ALA A 255 -2.96 -3.82 -7.70
N MET A 256 -2.47 -3.59 -6.48
CA MET A 256 -3.33 -3.27 -5.34
C MET A 256 -4.07 -1.94 -5.53
N PRO A 257 -5.26 -1.79 -4.95
CA PRO A 257 -6.04 -0.56 -5.03
C PRO A 257 -5.29 0.64 -4.46
N THR A 258 -5.81 1.83 -4.66
CA THR A 258 -5.24 3.07 -4.10
C THR A 258 -5.17 3.00 -2.57
N ALA A 259 -4.06 3.45 -2.02
CA ALA A 259 -3.83 3.43 -0.57
C ALA A 259 -4.82 4.35 0.17
N VAL A 260 -5.47 3.84 1.21
CA VAL A 260 -6.45 4.63 1.99
C VAL A 260 -5.81 5.84 2.66
N ILE A 261 -4.55 5.74 3.08
CA ILE A 261 -3.83 6.86 3.69
C ILE A 261 -3.71 8.07 2.76
N THR A 262 -3.77 7.90 1.44
CA THR A 262 -3.77 9.01 0.48
C THR A 262 -5.00 9.88 0.59
N THR A 263 -6.14 9.34 1.05
CA THR A 263 -7.34 10.16 1.31
C THR A 263 -7.13 11.10 2.48
N MET A 264 -6.39 10.67 3.50
CA MET A 264 -6.03 11.52 4.65
C MET A 264 -5.08 12.63 4.21
N LEU A 265 -4.06 12.31 3.40
CA LEU A 265 -3.17 13.31 2.82
C LEU A 265 -3.92 14.31 1.93
N ALA A 266 -4.89 13.82 1.15
CA ALA A 266 -5.72 14.68 0.30
C ALA A 266 -6.56 15.67 1.14
N VAL A 267 -7.10 15.24 2.28
CA VAL A 267 -7.80 16.13 3.24
C VAL A 267 -6.84 17.14 3.85
N GLU A 268 -5.71 16.70 4.37
CA GLU A 268 -4.69 17.53 5.03
C GLU A 268 -4.20 18.67 4.12
N TYR A 269 -3.93 18.35 2.85
CA TYR A 269 -3.35 19.29 1.87
C TYR A 269 -4.38 19.87 0.89
N ASN A 270 -5.68 19.63 1.10
CA ASN A 270 -6.77 20.07 0.22
C ASN A 270 -6.55 19.68 -1.26
N ALA A 271 -6.07 18.44 -1.48
CA ALA A 271 -5.76 17.85 -2.78
C ALA A 271 -6.94 17.03 -3.31
N THR A 272 -8.08 17.67 -3.62
CA THR A 272 -9.34 17.05 -4.10
C THR A 272 -9.74 15.79 -3.33
N PRO A 273 -10.01 15.88 -2.01
CA PRO A 273 -10.26 14.70 -1.16
C PRO A 273 -11.39 13.80 -1.65
N ALA A 274 -12.47 14.39 -2.18
CA ALA A 274 -13.61 13.65 -2.71
C ALA A 274 -13.20 12.74 -3.87
N MET A 275 -12.40 13.24 -4.83
CA MET A 275 -11.89 12.45 -5.94
C MET A 275 -10.98 11.30 -5.46
N VAL A 276 -10.02 11.58 -4.57
CA VAL A 276 -9.10 10.55 -4.05
C VAL A 276 -9.86 9.45 -3.32
N SER A 277 -10.84 9.83 -2.48
CA SER A 277 -11.70 8.87 -1.77
C SER A 277 -12.52 8.00 -2.72
N CYS A 278 -13.07 8.60 -3.77
CA CYS A 278 -13.82 7.86 -4.79
C CYS A 278 -12.94 6.87 -5.55
N VAL A 279 -11.70 7.26 -5.92
CA VAL A 279 -10.74 6.35 -6.55
C VAL A 279 -10.38 5.20 -5.61
N THR A 280 -10.12 5.49 -4.34
CA THR A 280 -9.82 4.46 -3.34
C THR A 280 -10.96 3.44 -3.22
N LEU A 281 -12.21 3.92 -3.11
CA LEU A 281 -13.38 3.05 -3.06
C LEU A 281 -13.55 2.24 -4.34
N LEU A 282 -13.53 2.90 -5.51
CA LEU A 282 -13.73 2.23 -6.80
C LEU A 282 -12.64 1.17 -7.05
N THR A 283 -11.37 1.51 -6.81
CA THR A 283 -10.28 0.56 -7.01
C THR A 283 -10.32 -0.59 -6.02
N THR A 284 -10.74 -0.36 -4.76
CA THR A 284 -10.92 -1.42 -3.76
C THR A 284 -12.03 -2.40 -4.18
N VAL A 285 -13.17 -1.89 -4.63
CA VAL A 285 -14.27 -2.75 -5.11
C VAL A 285 -13.87 -3.49 -6.39
N ALA A 286 -13.27 -2.78 -7.35
CA ALA A 286 -12.83 -3.39 -8.62
C ALA A 286 -11.73 -4.43 -8.41
N SER A 287 -10.89 -4.30 -7.37
CA SER A 287 -9.82 -5.27 -7.06
C SER A 287 -10.36 -6.67 -6.72
N ILE A 288 -11.61 -6.79 -6.27
CA ILE A 288 -12.28 -8.08 -6.05
C ILE A 288 -12.31 -8.93 -7.34
N VAL A 289 -12.36 -8.27 -8.50
CA VAL A 289 -12.38 -8.91 -9.82
C VAL A 289 -10.99 -8.89 -10.46
N THR A 290 -10.29 -7.77 -10.43
CA THR A 290 -9.02 -7.60 -11.15
C THR A 290 -7.89 -8.46 -10.57
N ILE A 291 -7.84 -8.63 -9.25
CA ILE A 291 -6.80 -9.45 -8.60
C ILE A 291 -6.93 -10.94 -8.95
N PRO A 292 -8.11 -11.59 -8.83
CA PRO A 292 -8.27 -12.97 -9.29
C PRO A 292 -7.93 -13.18 -10.76
N ILE A 293 -8.26 -12.22 -11.64
CA ILE A 293 -7.87 -12.29 -13.05
C ILE A 293 -6.34 -12.22 -13.18
N LEU A 294 -5.69 -11.29 -12.49
CA LEU A 294 -4.24 -11.17 -12.52
C LEU A 294 -3.54 -12.45 -12.05
N LEU A 295 -4.05 -13.08 -10.99
CA LEU A 295 -3.49 -14.32 -10.43
C LEU A 295 -3.60 -15.53 -11.37
N THR A 296 -4.44 -15.48 -12.40
CA THR A 296 -4.47 -16.53 -13.44
C THR A 296 -3.32 -16.41 -14.45
N LEU A 297 -2.59 -15.28 -14.43
CA LEU A 297 -1.46 -15.04 -15.32
C LEU A 297 -0.12 -15.46 -14.69
N PHE A 298 -0.14 -15.86 -13.41
CA PHE A 298 1.01 -16.36 -12.63
C PHE A 298 1.08 -17.91 -12.65
#